data_6f45bc252c46d5152fd884f4bbf5a752
#
_entry.id   6f45bc252c46d5152fd884f4bbf5a752
#
_cell.length_a   1.000
_cell.length_b   1.000
_cell.length_c   1.000
_cell.angle_alpha   90.00
_cell.angle_beta   90.00
_cell.angle_gamma   90.00
#
_symmetry.space_group_name_H-M   'P 1'
#
loop_
_entity.id
_entity.type
_entity.pdbx_description
1 polymer ?
#
loop_
_entity_poly.entity_id
_entity_poly.type
_entity_poly.pdbx_seq_one_letter_code
_entity_poly.pdbx_strand_id
1 'polypeptide(L)'
;ASEFVQHDVDTTAVGDPIGLVSTVNQVAFPTWEPERCVSLLKEQGVSAVTGRVATGDWFAVKGERAQWIRDTFSPLLVEMEGGAIAQVCLRNGVRFVSLKSVSDHLFSDNQKEEYFDFGQALEALGRVVLPLAQILARESC
;
A
#
# COMPACT_ATOMS: atom_id res chain seq x y z
N ALA A 1 -4.45 -1.69 -2.26
CA ALA A 1 -4.22 -0.32 -1.76
C ALA A 1 -5.24 0.63 -2.39
N SER A 2 -5.70 1.66 -1.64
CA SER A 2 -6.49 2.77 -2.20
C SER A 2 -5.59 3.91 -2.68
N GLU A 3 -4.51 4.15 -1.95
CA GLU A 3 -3.52 5.17 -2.24
C GLU A 3 -2.23 4.88 -1.48
N PHE A 4 -1.15 5.53 -1.88
CA PHE A 4 0.14 5.53 -1.18
C PHE A 4 0.45 6.91 -0.62
N VAL A 5 1.14 6.94 0.52
CA VAL A 5 1.78 8.13 1.10
C VAL A 5 3.23 7.81 1.38
N GLN A 6 4.13 8.79 1.28
CA GLN A 6 5.55 8.59 1.58
C GLN A 6 5.88 9.16 2.94
N HIS A 7 6.14 8.29 3.92
CA HIS A 7 6.30 8.68 5.32
C HIS A 7 7.70 9.21 5.68
N ASP A 8 8.68 9.03 4.82
CA ASP A 8 10.07 9.43 5.02
C ASP A 8 10.48 10.69 4.23
N VAL A 9 9.51 11.36 3.60
CA VAL A 9 9.70 12.68 2.99
C VAL A 9 9.20 13.76 3.94
N ASP A 10 10.11 14.60 4.39
CA ASP A 10 9.83 15.74 5.26
C ASP A 10 10.51 17.00 4.73
N THR A 11 9.71 17.87 4.14
CA THR A 11 10.09 19.21 3.68
C THR A 11 9.37 20.32 4.45
N THR A 12 8.88 20.01 5.66
CA THR A 12 8.15 20.96 6.51
C THR A 12 8.99 22.18 6.89
N ALA A 13 10.32 22.04 6.93
CA ALA A 13 11.24 23.14 7.17
C ALA A 13 11.16 24.26 6.12
N VAL A 14 10.65 23.99 4.92
CA VAL A 14 10.41 24.98 3.86
C VAL A 14 8.93 25.32 3.68
N GLY A 15 8.07 24.85 4.58
CA GLY A 15 6.64 25.16 4.61
C GLY A 15 5.74 24.16 3.87
N ASP A 16 6.28 23.05 3.38
CA ASP A 16 5.49 22.01 2.73
C ASP A 16 4.74 21.15 3.77
N PRO A 17 3.62 20.55 3.40
CA PRO A 17 2.99 19.54 4.23
C PRO A 17 3.87 18.28 4.32
N ILE A 18 3.83 17.60 5.47
CA ILE A 18 4.54 16.34 5.67
C ILE A 18 4.15 15.30 4.62
N GLY A 19 5.13 14.60 4.04
CA GLY A 19 4.91 13.60 2.99
C GLY A 19 4.69 14.18 1.58
N LEU A 20 4.82 15.50 1.39
CA LEU A 20 4.73 16.09 0.06
C LEU A 20 5.92 15.66 -0.81
N VAL A 21 5.64 14.98 -1.91
CA VAL A 21 6.66 14.64 -2.90
C VAL A 21 6.66 15.68 -4.02
N SER A 22 7.66 16.53 -4.04
CA SER A 22 7.76 17.71 -4.93
C SER A 22 7.69 17.35 -6.41
N THR A 23 8.23 16.19 -6.82
CA THR A 23 8.26 15.77 -8.24
C THR A 23 6.87 15.51 -8.83
N VAL A 24 5.89 15.17 -8.01
CA VAL A 24 4.48 14.96 -8.38
C VAL A 24 3.55 15.99 -7.73
N ASN A 25 4.07 16.80 -6.82
CA ASN A 25 3.34 17.83 -6.05
C ASN A 25 2.10 17.30 -5.34
N GLN A 26 2.24 16.11 -4.71
CA GLN A 26 1.16 15.44 -3.98
C GLN A 26 1.69 14.76 -2.72
N VAL A 27 0.84 14.67 -1.71
CA VAL A 27 1.07 13.89 -0.48
C VAL A 27 0.58 12.46 -0.64
N ALA A 28 -0.51 12.25 -1.39
CA ALA A 28 -1.11 10.94 -1.61
C ALA A 28 -1.16 10.60 -3.10
N PHE A 29 -0.85 9.35 -3.44
CA PHE A 29 -0.79 8.81 -4.80
C PHE A 29 -1.90 7.79 -4.96
N PRO A 30 -3.05 8.14 -5.60
CA PRO A 30 -4.17 7.22 -5.72
C PRO A 30 -3.84 6.03 -6.63
N THR A 31 -4.46 4.89 -6.33
CA THR A 31 -4.46 3.72 -7.22
C THR A 31 -5.70 3.72 -8.10
N TRP A 32 -5.70 2.88 -9.13
CA TRP A 32 -6.83 2.80 -10.05
C TRP A 32 -7.88 1.81 -9.52
N GLU A 33 -9.12 2.28 -9.36
CA GLU A 33 -10.33 1.52 -9.00
C GLU A 33 -10.15 0.50 -7.85
N PRO A 34 -9.69 0.90 -6.66
CA PRO A 34 -9.39 -0.03 -5.57
C PRO A 34 -10.63 -0.80 -5.08
N GLU A 35 -11.80 -0.18 -5.05
CA GLU A 35 -13.07 -0.79 -4.64
C GLU A 35 -13.52 -1.86 -5.66
N ARG A 36 -13.31 -1.61 -6.95
CA ARG A 36 -13.57 -2.59 -8.01
C ARG A 36 -12.67 -3.81 -7.85
N CYS A 37 -11.38 -3.60 -7.57
CA CYS A 37 -10.45 -4.69 -7.29
C CYS A 37 -10.89 -5.54 -6.09
N VAL A 38 -11.34 -4.90 -5.01
CA VAL A 38 -11.87 -5.61 -3.83
C VAL A 38 -13.11 -6.42 -4.19
N SER A 39 -14.03 -5.88 -4.99
CA SER A 39 -15.24 -6.60 -5.43
C SER A 39 -14.88 -7.85 -6.24
N LEU A 40 -13.97 -7.72 -7.20
CA LEU A 40 -13.48 -8.83 -8.01
C LEU A 40 -12.82 -9.94 -7.19
N LEU A 41 -12.04 -9.56 -6.17
CA LEU A 41 -11.42 -10.52 -5.25
C LEU A 41 -12.46 -11.27 -4.42
N LYS A 42 -13.49 -10.57 -3.93
CA LYS A 42 -14.60 -11.18 -3.18
C LYS A 42 -15.42 -12.15 -4.03
N GLU A 43 -15.66 -11.85 -5.30
CA GLU A 43 -16.32 -12.74 -6.26
C GLU A 43 -15.53 -14.05 -6.45
N GLN A 44 -14.20 -14.01 -6.25
CA GLN A 44 -13.33 -15.18 -6.30
C GLN A 44 -13.15 -15.86 -4.92
N GLY A 45 -13.93 -15.49 -3.91
CA GLY A 45 -13.88 -16.06 -2.57
C GLY A 45 -12.68 -15.55 -1.73
N VAL A 46 -12.03 -14.47 -2.15
CA VAL A 46 -10.90 -13.89 -1.41
C VAL A 46 -11.38 -12.75 -0.53
N SER A 47 -11.11 -12.83 0.77
CA SER A 47 -11.35 -11.71 1.69
C SER A 47 -10.34 -10.60 1.42
N ALA A 48 -10.85 -9.44 1.04
CA ALA A 48 -10.03 -8.28 0.73
C ALA A 48 -10.66 -6.98 1.24
N VAL A 49 -9.83 -6.03 1.57
CA VAL A 49 -10.20 -4.67 1.95
C VAL A 49 -9.33 -3.66 1.20
N THR A 50 -9.77 -2.42 1.13
CA THR A 50 -8.98 -1.32 0.59
C THR A 50 -8.53 -0.39 1.71
N GLY A 51 -7.37 0.26 1.53
CA GLY A 51 -6.85 1.20 2.51
C GLY A 51 -5.56 1.87 2.03
N ARG A 52 -5.19 2.92 2.76
CA ARG A 52 -3.94 3.67 2.55
C ARG A 52 -2.74 2.83 2.92
N VAL A 53 -1.67 2.96 2.15
CA VAL A 53 -0.36 2.33 2.38
C VAL A 53 0.68 3.41 2.63
N ALA A 54 1.46 3.28 3.68
CA ALA A 54 2.60 4.16 3.93
C ALA A 54 3.88 3.49 3.42
N THR A 55 4.58 4.18 2.52
CA THR A 55 5.84 3.73 1.92
C THR A 55 7.02 4.52 2.48
N GLY A 56 8.16 3.89 2.62
CA GLY A 56 9.44 4.55 2.92
C GLY A 56 10.57 3.55 3.12
N ASP A 57 11.82 4.02 3.05
CA ASP A 57 13.03 3.22 3.16
C ASP A 57 13.31 2.80 4.62
N TRP A 58 12.35 2.09 5.21
CA TRP A 58 12.45 1.62 6.58
C TRP A 58 11.69 0.31 6.78
N PHE A 59 12.40 -0.72 7.23
CA PHE A 59 11.77 -1.97 7.67
C PHE A 59 10.99 -1.72 8.96
N ALA A 60 9.68 -1.86 8.89
CA ALA A 60 8.78 -1.48 9.97
C ALA A 60 8.92 -2.40 11.18
N VAL A 61 9.23 -1.79 12.33
CA VAL A 61 9.27 -2.45 13.64
C VAL A 61 8.45 -1.65 14.64
N LYS A 62 7.88 -2.33 15.65
CA LYS A 62 7.11 -1.69 16.72
C LYS A 62 7.97 -0.66 17.46
N GLY A 63 7.46 0.56 17.60
CA GLY A 63 8.16 1.64 18.29
C GLY A 63 7.57 3.01 17.96
N GLU A 64 8.25 4.07 18.41
CA GLU A 64 7.79 5.45 18.26
C GLU A 64 7.59 5.86 16.80
N ARG A 65 8.48 5.42 15.89
CA ARG A 65 8.35 5.72 14.47
C ARG A 65 7.09 5.08 13.86
N ALA A 66 6.82 3.82 14.19
CA ALA A 66 5.60 3.15 13.72
C ALA A 66 4.34 3.85 14.24
N GLN A 67 4.36 4.26 15.51
CA GLN A 67 3.28 5.01 16.13
C GLN A 67 3.08 6.36 15.44
N TRP A 68 4.16 7.11 15.20
CA TRP A 68 4.11 8.38 14.49
C TRP A 68 3.54 8.24 13.07
N ILE A 69 3.97 7.22 12.30
CA ILE A 69 3.44 6.95 10.95
C ILE A 69 1.93 6.68 11.03
N ARG A 70 1.50 5.87 11.99
CA ARG A 70 0.09 5.57 12.20
C ARG A 70 -0.73 6.82 12.50
N ASP A 71 -0.25 7.65 13.40
CA ASP A 71 -0.97 8.84 13.87
C ASP A 71 -0.99 9.95 12.81
N THR A 72 0.08 10.06 12.01
CA THR A 72 0.22 11.10 10.98
C THR A 72 -0.53 10.76 9.69
N PHE A 73 -0.42 9.52 9.21
CA PHE A 73 -0.92 9.13 7.89
C PHE A 73 -2.13 8.18 7.95
N SER A 74 -2.43 7.59 9.11
CA SER A 74 -3.51 6.61 9.31
C SER A 74 -3.50 5.46 8.27
N PRO A 75 -2.35 4.83 7.99
CA PRO A 75 -2.26 3.78 6.99
C PRO A 75 -2.83 2.46 7.52
N LEU A 76 -3.34 1.64 6.59
CA LEU A 76 -3.72 0.25 6.87
C LEU A 76 -2.49 -0.65 6.99
N LEU A 77 -1.45 -0.36 6.21
CA LEU A 77 -0.18 -1.09 6.26
C LEU A 77 1.02 -0.19 5.87
N VAL A 78 2.23 -0.68 6.18
CA VAL A 78 3.51 -0.05 5.85
C VAL A 78 4.32 -0.99 4.97
N GLU A 79 5.02 -0.45 3.98
CA GLU A 79 5.90 -1.20 3.05
C GLU A 79 6.98 -0.28 2.48
N MET A 80 7.78 -0.74 1.52
CA MET A 80 9.02 -0.04 1.13
C MET A 80 9.11 0.31 -0.37
N GLU A 81 8.16 -0.09 -1.24
CA GLU A 81 8.33 -0.02 -2.70
C GLU A 81 7.17 0.67 -3.44
N GLY A 82 5.96 0.47 -2.99
CA GLY A 82 4.74 0.80 -3.75
C GLY A 82 4.55 2.30 -4.01
N GLY A 83 4.99 3.14 -3.07
CA GLY A 83 4.91 4.59 -3.25
C GLY A 83 5.78 5.09 -4.39
N ALA A 84 6.99 4.56 -4.58
CA ALA A 84 7.85 4.92 -5.68
C ALA A 84 7.23 4.51 -7.04
N ILE A 85 6.64 3.32 -7.12
CA ILE A 85 5.92 2.85 -8.30
C ILE A 85 4.71 3.75 -8.58
N ALA A 86 3.91 4.06 -7.55
CA ALA A 86 2.74 4.93 -7.68
C ALA A 86 3.10 6.32 -8.22
N GLN A 87 4.18 6.94 -7.73
CA GLN A 87 4.68 8.23 -8.20
C GLN A 87 5.06 8.20 -9.69
N VAL A 88 5.79 7.16 -10.11
CA VAL A 88 6.17 6.99 -11.53
C VAL A 88 4.94 6.80 -12.41
N CYS A 89 4.00 5.96 -12.00
CA CYS A 89 2.75 5.74 -12.72
C CYS A 89 1.93 7.02 -12.83
N LEU A 90 1.75 7.75 -11.73
CA LEU A 90 1.03 9.02 -11.68
C LEU A 90 1.65 10.06 -12.64
N ARG A 91 2.98 10.21 -12.59
CA ARG A 91 3.70 11.16 -13.44
C ARG A 91 3.58 10.86 -14.93
N ASN A 92 3.43 9.59 -15.30
CA ASN A 92 3.33 9.13 -16.67
C ASN A 92 1.89 8.85 -17.14
N GLY A 93 0.88 9.14 -16.33
CA GLY A 93 -0.53 8.86 -16.66
C GLY A 93 -0.84 7.37 -16.81
N VAL A 94 -0.08 6.50 -16.14
CA VAL A 94 -0.26 5.05 -16.16
C VAL A 94 -1.17 4.63 -15.01
N ARG A 95 -2.21 3.85 -15.30
CA ARG A 95 -3.06 3.25 -14.26
C ARG A 95 -2.27 2.26 -13.42
N PHE A 96 -2.38 2.37 -12.10
CA PHE A 96 -1.66 1.53 -11.15
C PHE A 96 -2.62 0.84 -10.19
N VAL A 97 -2.54 -0.48 -10.13
CA VAL A 97 -3.23 -1.32 -9.14
C VAL A 97 -2.19 -1.95 -8.24
N SER A 98 -2.41 -1.89 -6.93
CA SER A 98 -1.53 -2.54 -5.95
C SER A 98 -2.32 -3.50 -5.09
N LEU A 99 -1.91 -4.77 -5.11
CA LEU A 99 -2.39 -5.83 -4.26
C LEU A 99 -1.30 -6.21 -3.27
N LYS A 100 -1.66 -6.26 -1.99
CA LYS A 100 -0.74 -6.58 -0.89
C LYS A 100 -1.32 -7.71 -0.06
N SER A 101 -0.48 -8.63 0.39
CA SER A 101 -0.78 -9.58 1.45
C SER A 101 0.02 -9.19 2.69
N VAL A 102 -0.63 -9.23 3.86
CA VAL A 102 0.02 -8.89 5.13
C VAL A 102 0.85 -10.07 5.59
N SER A 103 2.12 -9.82 5.91
CA SER A 103 3.07 -10.84 6.41
C SER A 103 3.17 -10.85 7.93
N ASP A 104 2.93 -9.71 8.56
CA ASP A 104 3.09 -9.51 10.00
C ASP A 104 2.22 -8.36 10.53
N HIS A 105 2.07 -8.28 11.85
CA HIS A 105 1.27 -7.25 12.53
C HIS A 105 2.11 -6.47 13.54
N LEU A 106 2.33 -5.18 13.29
CA LEU A 106 3.17 -4.32 14.14
C LEU A 106 2.58 -4.01 15.52
N PHE A 107 1.26 -4.01 15.65
CA PHE A 107 0.55 -3.58 16.87
C PHE A 107 -0.32 -4.67 17.48
N SER A 108 -0.07 -5.94 17.14
CA SER A 108 -0.74 -7.05 17.79
C SER A 108 -0.28 -7.20 19.25
N ASP A 109 -1.23 -7.38 20.16
CA ASP A 109 -0.96 -7.73 21.55
C ASP A 109 -0.62 -9.21 21.73
N ASN A 110 -0.81 -10.03 20.69
CA ASN A 110 -0.49 -11.45 20.66
C ASN A 110 0.91 -11.67 20.10
N GLN A 111 1.86 -12.07 20.94
CA GLN A 111 3.23 -12.43 20.52
C GLN A 111 3.28 -13.53 19.44
N LYS A 112 2.19 -14.30 19.24
CA LYS A 112 2.08 -15.29 18.17
C LYS A 112 1.75 -14.71 16.80
N GLU A 113 1.23 -13.50 16.73
CA GLU A 113 0.89 -12.78 15.48
C GLU A 113 2.03 -11.90 14.97
N GLU A 114 3.10 -11.75 15.73
CA GLU A 114 4.35 -11.11 15.29
C GLU A 114 5.18 -12.01 14.36
N TYR A 115 4.65 -13.21 14.02
CA TYR A 115 5.38 -14.14 13.18
C TYR A 115 5.29 -13.73 11.72
N PHE A 116 6.46 -13.46 11.12
CA PHE A 116 6.62 -13.17 9.71
C PHE A 116 6.42 -14.45 8.88
N ASP A 117 5.25 -14.60 8.24
CA ASP A 117 4.98 -15.73 7.33
C ASP A 117 4.98 -15.27 5.86
N PHE A 118 6.18 -15.11 5.34
CA PHE A 118 6.40 -14.71 3.95
C PHE A 118 5.89 -15.76 2.95
N GLY A 119 6.00 -17.05 3.29
CA GLY A 119 5.55 -18.14 2.43
C GLY A 119 4.05 -18.11 2.21
N GLN A 120 3.28 -17.98 3.27
CA GLN A 120 1.82 -17.92 3.22
C GLN A 120 1.34 -16.63 2.49
N ALA A 121 2.00 -15.51 2.73
CA ALA A 121 1.69 -14.25 2.05
C ALA A 121 1.91 -14.35 0.54
N LEU A 122 3.02 -14.94 0.08
CA LEU A 122 3.30 -15.19 -1.33
C LEU A 122 2.29 -16.14 -1.98
N GLU A 123 1.93 -17.23 -1.30
CA GLU A 123 0.95 -18.19 -1.83
C GLU A 123 -0.42 -17.53 -2.02
N ALA A 124 -0.86 -16.72 -1.05
CA ALA A 124 -2.12 -15.98 -1.13
C ALA A 124 -2.13 -15.01 -2.32
N LEU A 125 -1.06 -14.25 -2.54
CA LEU A 125 -0.92 -13.37 -3.70
C LEU A 125 -0.89 -14.16 -5.01
N GLY A 126 -0.11 -15.24 -5.09
CA GLY A 126 0.04 -16.03 -6.32
C GLY A 126 -1.27 -16.59 -6.87
N ARG A 127 -2.23 -16.89 -6.00
CA ARG A 127 -3.56 -17.40 -6.38
C ARG A 127 -4.43 -16.36 -7.07
N VAL A 128 -4.26 -15.07 -6.78
CA VAL A 128 -5.20 -14.02 -7.18
C VAL A 128 -4.65 -13.00 -8.17
N VAL A 129 -3.33 -12.82 -8.23
CA VAL A 129 -2.69 -11.79 -9.08
C VAL A 129 -3.03 -12.00 -10.56
N LEU A 130 -2.82 -13.20 -11.08
CA LEU A 130 -3.03 -13.46 -12.51
C LEU A 130 -4.50 -13.38 -12.92
N PRO A 131 -5.46 -14.02 -12.21
CA PRO A 131 -6.88 -13.86 -12.49
C PRO A 131 -7.34 -12.40 -12.45
N LEU A 132 -6.95 -11.64 -11.43
CA LEU A 132 -7.30 -10.23 -11.32
C LEU A 132 -6.74 -9.41 -12.50
N ALA A 133 -5.46 -9.58 -12.83
CA ALA A 133 -4.82 -8.89 -13.95
C ALA A 133 -5.51 -9.17 -15.28
N GLN A 134 -5.92 -10.42 -15.53
CA GLN A 134 -6.66 -10.80 -16.76
C GLN A 134 -8.02 -10.13 -16.86
N ILE A 135 -8.76 -10.00 -15.75
CA ILE A 135 -10.07 -9.33 -15.72
C ILE A 135 -9.88 -7.83 -16.01
N LEU A 136 -8.97 -7.17 -15.28
CA LEU A 136 -8.72 -5.74 -15.42
C LEU A 136 -8.19 -5.37 -16.82
N ALA A 137 -7.38 -6.23 -17.44
CA ALA A 137 -6.89 -6.01 -18.81
C ALA A 137 -8.03 -6.03 -19.83
N ARG A 138 -9.05 -6.90 -19.67
CA ARG A 138 -10.21 -6.96 -20.56
C ARG A 138 -11.14 -5.75 -20.43
N GLU A 139 -11.26 -5.19 -19.23
CA GLU A 139 -12.08 -4.00 -18.97
C GLU A 139 -11.40 -2.69 -19.44
N SER A 140 -10.13 -2.76 -19.81
CA SER A 140 -9.33 -1.59 -20.24
C SER A 140 -9.31 -1.37 -21.75
N CYS A 141 -9.91 -2.26 -22.52
CA CYS A 141 -10.10 -2.16 -23.97
C CYS A 141 -11.51 -1.68 -24.31
#